data_85d2da450e5a3439b4cee70a6fa495e2
#
_entry.id   85d2da450e5a3439b4cee70a6fa495e2
#
_cell.length_a   1.000
_cell.length_b   1.000
_cell.length_c   1.000
_cell.angle_alpha   90.00
_cell.angle_beta   90.00
_cell.angle_gamma   90.00
#
_symmetry.space_group_name_H-M   'P 1'
#
loop_
_entity.id
_entity.type
_entity.pdbx_description
1 polymer ?
#
loop_
_entity_poly.entity_id
_entity_poly.type
_entity_poly.pdbx_seq_one_letter_code
_entity_poly.pdbx_strand_id
1 'polypeptide(L)'
;ILDMGCAVGHSTLPYADGYPEAEVHAIDVAAPMLRYAHARASAMGSTVHFSQQNAEHTEFEEGSFDLVVSHILLHETSSAAIKNVIKECFRLLRPGGWMLHVETPPYEGMEPFDKFIFDWDSENNNEPFWRKSHQLDLEGLARDAGFSRETLQIMVPSAFQETQRTNTFQGGDFGGGGVWFVYGCQK
;
A
#
# COMPACT_ATOMS: atom_id res chain seq x y z
N ILE A 1 -11.37 4.66 -7.44
CA ILE A 1 -10.24 4.05 -6.71
C ILE A 1 -9.06 5.01 -6.78
N LEU A 2 -8.34 5.21 -5.68
CA LEU A 2 -7.07 5.93 -5.63
C LEU A 2 -5.96 4.98 -5.16
N ASP A 3 -4.88 4.85 -5.96
CA ASP A 3 -3.64 4.15 -5.58
C ASP A 3 -2.57 5.18 -5.21
N MET A 4 -2.14 5.19 -3.94
CA MET A 4 -1.13 6.09 -3.39
C MET A 4 0.26 5.45 -3.41
N GLY A 5 1.26 6.15 -3.97
CA GLY A 5 2.60 5.60 -4.14
C GLY A 5 2.68 4.54 -5.22
N CYS A 6 2.03 4.79 -6.35
CA CYS A 6 1.84 3.80 -7.42
C CYS A 6 3.13 3.42 -8.18
N ALA A 7 4.24 4.11 -7.97
CA ALA A 7 5.51 3.90 -8.65
C ALA A 7 5.34 3.71 -10.18
N VAL A 8 5.66 2.53 -10.69
CA VAL A 8 5.55 2.17 -12.12
C VAL A 8 4.18 1.56 -12.48
N GLY A 9 3.17 1.68 -11.61
CA GLY A 9 1.83 1.19 -11.84
C GLY A 9 1.68 -0.34 -11.75
N HIS A 10 2.57 -1.03 -11.04
CA HIS A 10 2.54 -2.49 -10.96
C HIS A 10 1.29 -2.99 -10.21
N SER A 11 0.96 -2.37 -9.09
CA SER A 11 -0.25 -2.63 -8.31
C SER A 11 -1.50 -1.97 -8.89
N THR A 12 -1.34 -0.82 -9.58
CA THR A 12 -2.43 0.00 -10.11
C THR A 12 -3.19 -0.67 -11.27
N LEU A 13 -2.47 -1.23 -12.25
CA LEU A 13 -3.09 -1.78 -13.45
C LEU A 13 -4.07 -2.93 -13.16
N PRO A 14 -3.79 -3.85 -12.22
CA PRO A 14 -4.75 -4.85 -11.80
C PRO A 14 -6.08 -4.28 -11.27
N TYR A 15 -6.08 -3.08 -10.66
CA TYR A 15 -7.34 -2.45 -10.26
C TYR A 15 -8.15 -1.98 -11.47
N ALA A 16 -7.50 -1.37 -12.47
CA ALA A 16 -8.18 -0.95 -13.69
C ALA A 16 -8.75 -2.14 -14.49
N ASP A 17 -8.01 -3.25 -14.54
CA ASP A 17 -8.42 -4.46 -15.24
C ASP A 17 -9.53 -5.21 -14.47
N GLY A 18 -9.44 -5.27 -13.14
CA GLY A 18 -10.37 -6.00 -12.29
C GLY A 18 -11.70 -5.26 -12.03
N TYR A 19 -11.68 -3.93 -12.16
CA TYR A 19 -12.84 -3.06 -11.94
C TYR A 19 -13.05 -2.13 -13.14
N PRO A 20 -13.49 -2.65 -14.30
CA PRO A 20 -13.56 -1.89 -15.55
C PRO A 20 -14.53 -0.71 -15.51
N GLU A 21 -15.49 -0.71 -14.57
CA GLU A 21 -16.43 0.39 -14.35
C GLU A 21 -15.91 1.46 -13.37
N ALA A 22 -14.75 1.22 -12.74
CA ALA A 22 -14.16 2.16 -11.78
C ALA A 22 -13.27 3.19 -12.50
N GLU A 23 -13.36 4.43 -12.07
CA GLU A 23 -12.36 5.43 -12.38
C GLU A 23 -11.16 5.22 -11.45
N VAL A 24 -9.99 4.93 -12.04
CA VAL A 24 -8.77 4.63 -11.29
C VAL A 24 -7.79 5.81 -11.42
N HIS A 25 -7.48 6.41 -10.27
CA HIS A 25 -6.45 7.42 -10.12
C HIS A 25 -5.23 6.80 -9.44
N ALA A 26 -4.04 7.29 -9.81
CA ALA A 26 -2.79 6.83 -9.22
C ALA A 26 -1.81 7.99 -9.03
N ILE A 27 -1.23 8.10 -7.85
CA ILE A 27 -0.32 9.19 -7.50
C ILE A 27 1.02 8.67 -7.04
N ASP A 28 2.06 9.44 -7.35
CA ASP A 28 3.41 9.24 -6.84
C ASP A 28 4.14 10.59 -6.83
N VAL A 29 5.17 10.73 -6.00
CA VAL A 29 6.04 11.92 -5.99
C VAL A 29 7.10 11.87 -7.07
N ALA A 30 7.42 10.69 -7.57
CA ALA A 30 8.48 10.44 -8.53
C ALA A 30 7.99 10.56 -9.98
N ALA A 31 8.10 11.75 -10.58
CA ALA A 31 7.71 11.99 -11.96
C ALA A 31 8.29 11.00 -12.99
N PRO A 32 9.55 10.52 -12.88
CA PRO A 32 10.07 9.47 -13.77
C PRO A 32 9.27 8.17 -13.72
N MET A 33 8.85 7.74 -12.53
CA MET A 33 8.04 6.53 -12.32
C MET A 33 6.67 6.69 -12.98
N LEU A 34 6.02 7.83 -12.77
CA LEU A 34 4.71 8.13 -13.38
C LEU A 34 4.76 8.14 -14.91
N ARG A 35 5.83 8.69 -15.50
CA ARG A 35 5.99 8.64 -16.98
C ARG A 35 6.06 7.21 -17.49
N TYR A 36 6.79 6.35 -16.78
CA TYR A 36 6.86 4.93 -17.12
C TYR A 36 5.52 4.23 -16.91
N ALA A 37 4.86 4.48 -15.77
CA ALA A 37 3.54 3.92 -15.46
C ALA A 37 2.50 4.27 -16.54
N HIS A 38 2.48 5.53 -16.98
CA HIS A 38 1.59 6.00 -18.04
C HIS A 38 1.88 5.30 -19.39
N ALA A 39 3.16 5.21 -19.78
CA ALA A 39 3.56 4.51 -21.00
C ALA A 39 3.19 3.02 -20.94
N ARG A 40 3.37 2.38 -19.79
CA ARG A 40 3.00 0.98 -19.55
C ARG A 40 1.49 0.77 -19.64
N ALA A 41 0.70 1.60 -18.95
CA ALA A 41 -0.76 1.54 -19.02
C ALA A 41 -1.27 1.69 -20.46
N SER A 42 -0.72 2.68 -21.19
CA SER A 42 -1.05 2.90 -22.62
C SER A 42 -0.72 1.70 -23.48
N ALA A 43 0.44 1.07 -23.29
CA ALA A 43 0.85 -0.13 -24.02
C ALA A 43 -0.03 -1.36 -23.72
N MET A 44 -0.58 -1.43 -22.51
CA MET A 44 -1.47 -2.51 -22.07
C MET A 44 -2.95 -2.23 -22.35
N GLY A 45 -3.30 -1.02 -22.80
CA GLY A 45 -4.69 -0.62 -23.06
C GLY A 45 -5.50 -0.33 -21.79
N SER A 46 -4.84 -0.17 -20.65
CA SER A 46 -5.49 0.15 -19.37
C SER A 46 -5.68 1.66 -19.22
N THR A 47 -6.84 2.09 -18.70
CA THR A 47 -7.15 3.50 -18.44
C THR A 47 -6.91 3.82 -16.97
N VAL A 48 -5.90 4.67 -16.69
CA VAL A 48 -5.55 5.15 -15.35
C VAL A 48 -5.17 6.62 -15.41
N HIS A 49 -5.64 7.41 -14.45
CA HIS A 49 -5.33 8.83 -14.31
C HIS A 49 -4.13 9.02 -13.39
N PHE A 50 -2.94 9.15 -13.98
CA PHE A 50 -1.71 9.37 -13.23
C PHE A 50 -1.48 10.85 -12.94
N SER A 51 -1.13 11.20 -11.69
CA SER A 51 -0.74 12.57 -11.33
C SER A 51 0.38 12.59 -10.28
N GLN A 52 1.24 13.62 -10.38
CA GLN A 52 2.35 13.78 -9.43
C GLN A 52 1.83 14.52 -8.20
N GLN A 53 1.65 13.79 -7.08
CA GLN A 53 1.16 14.35 -5.83
C GLN A 53 1.84 13.69 -4.63
N ASN A 54 1.83 14.39 -3.49
CA ASN A 54 2.27 13.84 -2.20
C ASN A 54 1.08 13.19 -1.49
N ALA A 55 1.21 11.90 -1.12
CA ALA A 55 0.17 11.14 -0.42
C ALA A 55 -0.20 11.70 0.96
N GLU A 56 0.67 12.53 1.56
CA GLU A 56 0.38 13.20 2.83
C GLU A 56 -0.66 14.33 2.70
N HIS A 57 -0.80 14.89 1.50
CA HIS A 57 -1.72 15.98 1.21
C HIS A 57 -1.93 16.08 -0.31
N THR A 58 -3.10 15.66 -0.77
CA THR A 58 -3.44 15.64 -2.19
C THR A 58 -4.35 16.81 -2.59
N GLU A 59 -4.43 17.07 -3.89
CA GLU A 59 -5.31 18.11 -4.45
C GLU A 59 -6.74 17.60 -4.73
N PHE A 60 -7.03 16.36 -4.42
CA PHE A 60 -8.38 15.79 -4.60
C PHE A 60 -9.37 16.34 -3.57
N GLU A 61 -10.64 16.40 -3.96
CA GLU A 61 -11.73 16.83 -3.09
C GLU A 61 -11.99 15.84 -1.96
N GLU A 62 -12.52 16.33 -0.84
CA GLU A 62 -12.98 15.48 0.26
C GLU A 62 -14.10 14.56 -0.20
N GLY A 63 -14.07 13.30 0.24
CA GLY A 63 -15.13 12.33 -0.04
C GLY A 63 -15.25 11.92 -1.50
N SER A 64 -14.19 12.05 -2.29
CA SER A 64 -14.20 11.77 -3.74
C SER A 64 -13.93 10.31 -4.11
N PHE A 65 -13.49 9.47 -3.17
CA PHE A 65 -13.13 8.08 -3.46
C PHE A 65 -13.92 7.05 -2.64
N ASP A 66 -14.20 5.92 -3.29
CA ASP A 66 -14.78 4.73 -2.66
C ASP A 66 -13.75 3.86 -1.98
N LEU A 67 -12.56 3.85 -2.55
CA LEU A 67 -11.44 3.01 -2.14
C LEU A 67 -10.15 3.79 -2.32
N VAL A 68 -9.36 3.88 -1.25
CA VAL A 68 -7.99 4.38 -1.26
C VAL A 68 -7.07 3.25 -0.88
N VAL A 69 -6.10 2.95 -1.73
CA VAL A 69 -5.15 1.85 -1.53
C VAL A 69 -3.72 2.33 -1.57
N SER A 70 -2.83 1.57 -0.97
CA SER A 70 -1.40 1.62 -1.27
C SER A 70 -0.79 0.23 -1.20
N HIS A 71 0.29 0.03 -1.92
CA HIS A 71 1.07 -1.20 -1.90
C HIS A 71 2.53 -0.85 -1.63
N ILE A 72 3.02 -1.25 -0.45
CA ILE A 72 4.43 -1.04 -0.06
C ILE A 72 4.80 0.46 -0.05
N LEU A 73 3.96 1.29 0.55
CA LEU A 73 4.18 2.73 0.68
C LEU A 73 4.58 3.14 2.09
N LEU A 74 3.91 2.59 3.12
CA LEU A 74 4.03 3.15 4.45
C LEU A 74 5.44 2.97 5.01
N HIS A 75 6.06 1.83 4.77
CA HIS A 75 7.42 1.57 5.24
C HIS A 75 8.52 2.37 4.50
N GLU A 76 8.20 2.96 3.35
CA GLU A 76 9.08 3.89 2.64
C GLU A 76 9.03 5.32 3.22
N THR A 77 8.18 5.55 4.23
CA THR A 77 7.91 6.89 4.74
C THR A 77 8.14 7.00 6.25
N SER A 78 8.35 8.23 6.74
CA SER A 78 8.50 8.48 8.17
C SER A 78 7.20 8.22 8.94
N SER A 79 7.30 7.95 10.25
CA SER A 79 6.11 7.79 11.11
C SER A 79 5.20 9.02 11.11
N ALA A 80 5.76 10.21 10.91
CA ALA A 80 4.97 11.44 10.78
C ALA A 80 4.21 11.46 9.44
N ALA A 81 4.85 11.07 8.35
CA ALA A 81 4.22 10.96 7.05
C ALA A 81 3.11 9.89 7.04
N ILE A 82 3.34 8.71 7.63
CA ILE A 82 2.31 7.66 7.77
C ILE A 82 1.04 8.21 8.44
N LYS A 83 1.20 8.96 9.53
CA LYS A 83 0.08 9.61 10.21
C LYS A 83 -0.69 10.58 9.30
N ASN A 84 0.01 11.34 8.47
CA ASN A 84 -0.60 12.28 7.53
C ASN A 84 -1.29 11.53 6.38
N VAL A 85 -0.68 10.48 5.84
CA VAL A 85 -1.27 9.62 4.80
C VAL A 85 -2.59 9.01 5.28
N ILE A 86 -2.63 8.43 6.49
CA ILE A 86 -3.87 7.86 7.05
C ILE A 86 -4.97 8.92 7.22
N LYS A 87 -4.62 10.14 7.67
CA LYS A 87 -5.58 11.25 7.76
C LYS A 87 -6.08 11.69 6.38
N GLU A 88 -5.19 11.72 5.39
CA GLU A 88 -5.55 12.06 4.03
C GLU A 88 -6.47 10.99 3.43
N CYS A 89 -6.20 9.70 3.65
CA CYS A 89 -7.12 8.62 3.27
C CYS A 89 -8.51 8.84 3.86
N PHE A 90 -8.59 9.19 5.16
CA PHE A 90 -9.87 9.47 5.78
C PHE A 90 -10.59 10.67 5.13
N ARG A 91 -9.88 11.75 4.84
CA ARG A 91 -10.45 12.93 4.15
C ARG A 91 -11.01 12.56 2.79
N LEU A 92 -10.25 11.81 2.00
CA LEU A 92 -10.57 11.48 0.61
C LEU A 92 -11.71 10.48 0.47
N LEU A 93 -11.89 9.59 1.42
CA LEU A 93 -12.94 8.59 1.37
C LEU A 93 -14.33 9.19 1.61
N ARG A 94 -15.32 8.74 0.82
CA ARG A 94 -16.73 8.96 1.12
C ARG A 94 -17.17 8.13 2.34
N PRO A 95 -18.27 8.47 3.01
CA PRO A 95 -18.84 7.59 4.04
C PRO A 95 -19.10 6.18 3.51
N GLY A 96 -18.61 5.16 4.24
CA GLY A 96 -18.65 3.77 3.83
C GLY A 96 -17.54 3.33 2.89
N GLY A 97 -16.66 4.23 2.47
CA GLY A 97 -15.46 3.90 1.67
C GLY A 97 -14.39 3.19 2.51
N TRP A 98 -13.47 2.53 1.85
CA TRP A 98 -12.40 1.74 2.47
C TRP A 98 -11.01 2.29 2.19
N MET A 99 -10.18 2.31 3.21
CA MET A 99 -8.72 2.42 3.11
C MET A 99 -8.12 1.02 3.23
N LEU A 100 -7.20 0.66 2.32
CA LEU A 100 -6.46 -0.61 2.36
C LEU A 100 -4.98 -0.38 2.07
N HIS A 101 -4.12 -0.82 2.97
CA HIS A 101 -2.66 -0.79 2.80
C HIS A 101 -2.10 -2.22 2.78
N VAL A 102 -1.32 -2.55 1.76
CA VAL A 102 -0.58 -3.81 1.68
C VAL A 102 0.87 -3.53 2.08
N GLU A 103 1.32 -4.16 3.14
CA GLU A 103 2.60 -3.88 3.78
C GLU A 103 3.32 -5.15 4.21
N THR A 104 4.55 -5.01 4.68
CA THR A 104 5.24 -6.07 5.41
C THR A 104 4.61 -6.26 6.80
N PRO A 105 4.61 -7.49 7.35
CA PRO A 105 3.92 -7.79 8.62
C PRO A 105 4.47 -6.97 9.80
N PRO A 106 3.61 -6.62 10.79
CA PRO A 106 4.08 -6.00 12.04
C PRO A 106 4.94 -6.99 12.85
N TYR A 107 5.78 -6.47 13.74
CA TYR A 107 6.61 -7.31 14.62
C TYR A 107 5.81 -8.09 15.68
N GLU A 108 4.58 -7.67 15.94
CA GLU A 108 3.71 -8.37 16.88
C GLU A 108 3.37 -9.78 16.37
N GLY A 109 3.63 -10.78 17.20
CA GLY A 109 3.43 -12.18 16.83
C GLY A 109 4.44 -12.78 15.87
N MET A 110 5.45 -12.03 15.43
CA MET A 110 6.49 -12.51 14.52
C MET A 110 7.52 -13.36 15.29
N GLU A 111 7.92 -14.48 14.68
CA GLU A 111 8.99 -15.33 15.22
C GLU A 111 10.32 -14.57 15.34
N PRO A 112 11.15 -14.85 16.37
CA PRO A 112 12.39 -14.11 16.62
C PRO A 112 13.37 -14.10 15.44
N PHE A 113 13.42 -15.18 14.67
CA PHE A 113 14.30 -15.27 13.50
C PHE A 113 13.82 -14.36 12.37
N ASP A 114 12.53 -14.35 12.09
CA ASP A 114 11.95 -13.48 11.05
C ASP A 114 12.14 -12.01 11.40
N LYS A 115 11.91 -11.65 12.68
CA LYS A 115 12.19 -10.31 13.17
C LYS A 115 13.65 -9.91 13.01
N PHE A 116 14.57 -10.82 13.29
CA PHE A 116 16.00 -10.58 13.07
C PHE A 116 16.30 -10.32 11.60
N ILE A 117 15.69 -11.08 10.67
CA ILE A 117 15.88 -10.89 9.22
C ILE A 117 15.37 -9.51 8.79
N PHE A 118 14.20 -9.07 9.25
CA PHE A 118 13.67 -7.73 8.95
C PHE A 118 14.55 -6.61 9.52
N ASP A 119 15.07 -6.77 10.73
CA ASP A 119 15.99 -5.81 11.33
C ASP A 119 17.31 -5.75 10.56
N TRP A 120 17.83 -6.91 10.13
CA TRP A 120 19.05 -7.01 9.34
C TRP A 120 18.85 -6.34 7.97
N ASP A 121 17.72 -6.58 7.33
CA ASP A 121 17.36 -6.00 6.02
C ASP A 121 17.26 -4.48 6.13
N SER A 122 16.57 -3.96 7.15
CA SER A 122 16.49 -2.53 7.44
C SER A 122 17.86 -1.85 7.56
N GLU A 123 18.85 -2.54 8.13
CA GLU A 123 20.21 -1.99 8.34
C GLU A 123 21.10 -2.12 7.11
N ASN A 124 20.90 -3.18 6.29
CA ASN A 124 21.84 -3.51 5.21
C ASN A 124 21.32 -3.14 3.80
N ASN A 125 20.02 -2.92 3.63
CA ASN A 125 19.40 -2.53 2.35
C ASN A 125 18.97 -1.07 2.30
N ASN A 126 19.45 -0.23 3.23
CA ASN A 126 19.13 1.20 3.29
C ASN A 126 17.62 1.48 3.41
N GLU A 127 16.97 0.75 4.32
CA GLU A 127 15.56 0.88 4.64
C GLU A 127 15.34 1.66 5.96
N PRO A 128 15.50 2.98 5.96
CA PRO A 128 15.62 3.76 7.20
C PRO A 128 14.32 3.82 8.02
N PHE A 129 13.19 3.49 7.41
CA PHE A 129 11.88 3.60 8.05
C PHE A 129 11.26 2.25 8.44
N TRP A 130 11.71 1.13 7.88
CA TRP A 130 11.14 -0.20 8.08
C TRP A 130 10.97 -0.56 9.54
N ARG A 131 12.05 -0.52 10.33
CA ARG A 131 12.01 -0.89 11.76
C ARG A 131 10.94 -0.12 12.53
N LYS A 132 10.74 1.16 12.21
CA LYS A 132 9.74 2.00 12.88
C LYS A 132 8.34 1.72 12.36
N SER A 133 8.16 1.45 11.07
CA SER A 133 6.85 1.11 10.51
C SER A 133 6.27 -0.17 11.09
N HIS A 134 7.09 -1.20 11.32
CA HIS A 134 6.70 -2.46 11.97
C HIS A 134 6.25 -2.31 13.43
N GLN A 135 6.57 -1.20 14.08
CA GLN A 135 6.24 -0.92 15.49
C GLN A 135 5.07 0.03 15.65
N LEU A 136 4.51 0.54 14.55
CA LEU A 136 3.42 1.51 14.60
C LEU A 136 2.09 0.84 14.95
N ASP A 137 1.35 1.50 15.84
CA ASP A 137 -0.05 1.21 16.08
C ASP A 137 -0.92 1.81 14.97
N LEU A 138 -1.02 1.09 13.84
CA LEU A 138 -1.82 1.52 12.69
C LEU A 138 -3.30 1.67 13.06
N GLU A 139 -3.81 0.82 13.95
CA GLU A 139 -5.19 0.89 14.42
C GLU A 139 -5.43 2.16 15.25
N GLY A 140 -4.51 2.51 16.15
CA GLY A 140 -4.55 3.77 16.89
C GLY A 140 -4.49 4.99 15.97
N LEU A 141 -3.61 4.97 14.96
CA LEU A 141 -3.50 6.04 13.97
C LEU A 141 -4.78 6.21 13.14
N ALA A 142 -5.40 5.11 12.72
CA ALA A 142 -6.66 5.15 11.99
C ALA A 142 -7.81 5.69 12.86
N ARG A 143 -7.89 5.27 14.10
CA ARG A 143 -8.87 5.77 15.09
C ARG A 143 -8.70 7.27 15.33
N ASP A 144 -7.47 7.74 15.49
CA ASP A 144 -7.14 9.16 15.64
C ASP A 144 -7.49 9.99 14.40
N ALA A 145 -7.46 9.38 13.21
CA ALA A 145 -7.89 10.00 11.96
C ALA A 145 -9.41 10.07 11.81
N GLY A 146 -10.18 9.28 12.57
CA GLY A 146 -11.64 9.27 12.58
C GLY A 146 -12.27 8.01 11.97
N PHE A 147 -11.51 7.01 11.58
CA PHE A 147 -12.05 5.74 11.08
C PHE A 147 -12.89 5.01 12.13
N SER A 148 -13.90 4.27 11.67
CA SER A 148 -14.71 3.41 12.52
C SER A 148 -13.87 2.26 13.10
N ARG A 149 -14.48 1.50 14.04
CA ARG A 149 -13.79 0.34 14.64
C ARG A 149 -13.74 -0.89 13.72
N GLU A 150 -14.38 -0.86 12.57
CA GLU A 150 -14.29 -1.94 11.59
C GLU A 150 -12.94 -1.89 10.90
N THR A 151 -12.04 -2.74 11.36
CA THR A 151 -10.71 -2.94 10.81
C THR A 151 -10.63 -4.29 10.14
N LEU A 152 -9.88 -4.34 9.04
CA LEU A 152 -9.52 -5.56 8.34
C LEU A 152 -8.00 -5.78 8.53
N GLN A 153 -7.64 -6.94 9.06
CA GLN A 153 -6.24 -7.37 9.14
C GLN A 153 -6.12 -8.76 8.55
N ILE A 154 -5.39 -8.89 7.46
CA ILE A 154 -5.23 -10.17 6.77
C ILE A 154 -3.75 -10.42 6.48
N MET A 155 -3.29 -11.64 6.76
CA MET A 155 -1.99 -12.15 6.32
C MET A 155 -2.19 -12.90 5.01
N VAL A 156 -1.54 -12.44 3.96
CA VAL A 156 -1.65 -13.02 2.62
C VAL A 156 -0.32 -13.67 2.24
N PRO A 157 -0.29 -14.96 1.87
CA PRO A 157 0.91 -15.59 1.34
C PRO A 157 1.44 -14.84 0.12
N SER A 158 2.75 -14.61 0.07
CA SER A 158 3.38 -14.07 -1.13
C SER A 158 3.41 -15.12 -2.24
N ALA A 159 3.65 -14.68 -3.48
CA ALA A 159 3.86 -15.57 -4.61
C ALA A 159 4.99 -16.60 -4.37
N PHE A 160 5.99 -16.25 -3.57
CA PHE A 160 7.06 -17.17 -3.19
C PHE A 160 6.57 -18.33 -2.31
N GLN A 161 5.77 -18.05 -1.26
CA GLN A 161 5.17 -19.09 -0.44
C GLN A 161 4.18 -19.96 -1.24
N GLU A 162 3.39 -19.37 -2.12
CA GLU A 162 2.49 -20.11 -2.98
C GLU A 162 3.26 -21.01 -3.94
N THR A 163 4.39 -20.54 -4.50
CA THR A 163 5.28 -21.37 -5.32
C THR A 163 5.84 -22.55 -4.55
N GLN A 164 6.27 -22.37 -3.30
CA GLN A 164 6.73 -23.48 -2.46
C GLN A 164 5.61 -24.49 -2.17
N ARG A 165 4.41 -24.02 -1.90
CA ARG A 165 3.24 -24.85 -1.60
C ARG A 165 2.74 -25.63 -2.82
N THR A 166 2.73 -25.02 -4.00
CA THR A 166 2.16 -25.59 -5.23
C THR A 166 3.20 -26.18 -6.18
N ASN A 167 4.49 -25.94 -5.93
CA ASN A 167 5.60 -26.25 -6.83
C ASN A 167 5.44 -25.62 -8.22
N THR A 168 4.74 -24.49 -8.30
CA THR A 168 4.47 -23.76 -9.53
C THR A 168 4.90 -22.30 -9.35
N PHE A 169 5.89 -21.86 -10.11
CA PHE A 169 6.34 -20.46 -10.08
C PHE A 169 5.27 -19.56 -10.74
N GLN A 170 4.73 -18.62 -9.98
CA GLN A 170 3.70 -17.69 -10.43
C GLN A 170 4.18 -16.24 -10.55
N GLY A 171 5.48 -16.02 -10.56
CA GLY A 171 6.06 -14.68 -10.55
C GLY A 171 6.55 -14.27 -9.16
N GLY A 172 7.41 -13.26 -9.06
CA GLY A 172 8.14 -13.03 -7.85
C GLY A 172 7.76 -11.77 -7.11
N ASP A 173 7.03 -11.90 -6.02
CA ASP A 173 7.09 -10.95 -4.94
C ASP A 173 7.95 -11.52 -3.82
N PHE A 174 8.95 -10.79 -3.40
CA PHE A 174 9.70 -11.05 -2.20
C PHE A 174 9.23 -10.09 -1.10
N GLY A 175 8.21 -10.47 -0.37
CA GLY A 175 7.92 -9.90 0.93
C GLY A 175 8.66 -10.70 1.99
N GLY A 176 9.40 -10.06 2.87
CA GLY A 176 10.16 -10.73 3.93
C GLY A 176 9.34 -11.84 4.60
N GLY A 177 9.93 -13.01 4.80
CA GLY A 177 9.20 -14.19 5.30
C GLY A 177 8.11 -14.74 4.36
N GLY A 178 7.90 -14.15 3.20
CA GLY A 178 6.94 -14.61 2.20
C GLY A 178 5.47 -14.36 2.52
N VAL A 179 5.17 -13.37 3.38
CA VAL A 179 3.81 -13.00 3.76
C VAL A 179 3.61 -11.50 3.61
N TRP A 180 2.48 -11.10 3.03
CA TRP A 180 2.01 -9.73 3.03
C TRP A 180 0.98 -9.50 4.13
N PHE A 181 1.00 -8.33 4.71
CA PHE A 181 0.03 -7.86 5.68
C PHE A 181 -0.89 -6.84 5.03
N VAL A 182 -2.19 -7.10 5.05
CA VAL A 182 -3.19 -6.16 4.57
C VAL A 182 -3.88 -5.55 5.78
N TYR A 183 -3.78 -4.24 5.90
CA TYR A 183 -4.46 -3.46 6.90
C TYR A 183 -5.51 -2.56 6.25
N GLY A 184 -6.73 -2.55 6.77
CA GLY A 184 -7.80 -1.74 6.22
C GLY A 184 -8.77 -1.22 7.27
N CYS A 185 -9.40 -0.09 6.95
CA CYS A 185 -10.44 0.53 7.76
C CYS A 185 -11.56 1.09 6.88
N GLN A 186 -12.77 1.05 7.37
CA GLN A 186 -13.94 1.70 6.75
C GLN A 186 -14.20 3.06 7.41
N LYS A 187 -14.48 4.07 6.57
CA LYS A 187 -14.93 5.39 7.03
C LYS A 187 -16.41 5.43 7.36
#